data_d6346b9ed02aee8dc5f3e69fd46f6d16
#
_entry.id   d6346b9ed02aee8dc5f3e69fd46f6d16
#
_cell.length_a   1.000
_cell.length_b   1.000
_cell.length_c   1.000
_cell.angle_alpha   90.00
_cell.angle_beta   90.00
_cell.angle_gamma   90.00
#
_symmetry.space_group_name_H-M   'P 1'
#
loop_
_entity.id
_entity.type
_entity.pdbx_description
1 polymer ?
#
loop_
_entity_poly.entity_id
_entity_poly.type
_entity_poly.pdbx_seq_one_letter_code
_entity_poly.pdbx_strand_id
1 'polypeptide(L)'
;VSDANDEHEAYEGPAVPPRIPMPRASVEDGGQPLPELDETASRPAPLVLEHPVLKALLGAWALAACSAAETAAVEEHLGECGACADEALRLRGAVGLLHPVEPLDLDPGLRTRVLSGSFDRRPPRIPVPEWATPYDAETARLDALLQDIGDAEWHAPVRLRWFDGRAPASRRTTVAGVIAHLLTVDGLVATALGLDDPLTGETADKAANPAARTEAYWRASYFPPTRSIRAPWREQSHTIVRTVSFTGTTTGKRAVSYGDFELPLHDAMLDRAFECWVHAEDIADAVDYPYEPPSPRSLNRMIDLAARMLPAVLAERRRHGLAAPAEGRHLVPAGDPGRSLRLEIEGHGGGEWLIPLDSPGAVGSAEREVAHIALDGVEFCHLAAGHVSPEDAAAGQLGDRGAIRDVLFATASLSRM
;
A
#
# COMPACT_ATOMS: atom_id res chain seq x y z
N VAL A 1 -3.38 65.46 -34.79
CA VAL A 1 -2.16 65.53 -34.00
C VAL A 1 -2.22 64.35 -33.00
N SER A 2 -1.52 63.41 -33.33
CA SER A 2 -1.51 62.12 -32.65
C SER A 2 -0.13 61.61 -32.50
N ASP A 3 0.19 60.95 -31.53
CA ASP A 3 1.42 60.16 -31.45
C ASP A 3 1.04 58.73 -31.22
N ALA A 4 1.50 57.91 -32.13
CA ALA A 4 1.53 56.45 -32.00
C ALA A 4 2.77 56.05 -31.20
N ASN A 5 2.59 55.31 -30.18
CA ASN A 5 3.67 54.67 -29.46
C ASN A 5 3.73 53.21 -29.93
N ASP A 6 4.79 52.88 -30.64
CA ASP A 6 5.21 51.53 -30.97
C ASP A 6 5.77 50.85 -29.75
N GLU A 7 5.04 49.92 -29.15
CA GLU A 7 5.56 49.00 -28.18
C GLU A 7 6.12 47.74 -28.87
N HIS A 8 7.43 47.68 -28.97
CA HIS A 8 8.16 46.46 -29.34
C HIS A 8 7.99 45.43 -28.24
N GLU A 9 7.11 44.44 -28.44
CA GLU A 9 7.14 43.22 -27.68
C GLU A 9 8.43 42.43 -27.97
N ALA A 10 9.31 42.36 -26.98
CA ALA A 10 10.50 41.52 -27.01
C ALA A 10 10.06 40.03 -26.92
N TYR A 11 10.33 39.28 -27.99
CA TYR A 11 10.13 37.84 -28.04
C TYR A 11 11.11 37.17 -27.10
N GLU A 12 10.64 36.74 -25.90
CA GLU A 12 11.38 35.85 -25.02
C GLU A 12 11.37 34.42 -25.61
N GLY A 13 12.51 33.97 -26.04
CA GLY A 13 12.71 32.59 -26.51
C GLY A 13 12.42 31.57 -25.41
N PRO A 14 12.13 30.32 -25.78
CA PRO A 14 11.73 29.29 -24.82
C PRO A 14 12.82 29.08 -23.77
N ALA A 15 12.42 29.11 -22.50
CA ALA A 15 13.30 28.90 -21.36
C ALA A 15 13.99 27.53 -21.45
N VAL A 16 15.32 27.55 -21.38
CA VAL A 16 16.14 26.33 -21.32
C VAL A 16 15.73 25.54 -20.07
N PRO A 17 15.33 24.27 -20.21
CA PRO A 17 14.92 23.47 -19.04
C PRO A 17 16.10 23.35 -18.06
N PRO A 18 15.83 23.35 -16.74
CA PRO A 18 16.89 23.23 -15.75
C PRO A 18 17.62 21.91 -15.93
N ARG A 19 18.95 21.97 -15.99
CA ARG A 19 19.81 20.80 -16.02
C ARG A 19 19.56 19.99 -14.74
N ILE A 20 19.04 18.78 -14.88
CA ILE A 20 18.95 17.81 -13.78
C ILE A 20 20.37 17.55 -13.30
N PRO A 21 20.71 17.80 -12.03
CA PRO A 21 21.99 17.42 -11.50
C PRO A 21 22.14 15.91 -11.57
N MET A 22 23.15 15.43 -12.28
CA MET A 22 23.51 14.01 -12.19
C MET A 22 23.87 13.71 -10.75
N PRO A 23 23.33 12.65 -10.14
CA PRO A 23 23.74 12.23 -8.82
C PRO A 23 25.24 11.95 -8.86
N ARG A 24 26.02 12.66 -8.06
CA ARG A 24 27.40 12.26 -7.79
C ARG A 24 27.32 10.91 -7.09
N ALA A 25 27.82 9.88 -7.73
CA ALA A 25 28.06 8.61 -7.07
C ALA A 25 29.01 8.86 -5.91
N SER A 26 28.50 8.87 -4.70
CA SER A 26 29.31 8.74 -3.51
C SER A 26 29.69 7.27 -3.42
N VAL A 27 30.89 6.96 -3.88
CA VAL A 27 31.53 5.68 -3.62
C VAL A 27 32.02 5.70 -2.18
N GLU A 28 31.10 5.47 -1.25
CA GLU A 28 31.41 5.05 0.11
C GLU A 28 30.83 3.65 0.34
N ASP A 29 31.20 2.73 -0.53
CA ASP A 29 31.16 1.31 -0.19
C ASP A 29 32.59 0.85 -0.06
N GLY A 30 32.95 0.29 1.10
CA GLY A 30 34.24 -0.30 1.40
C GLY A 30 34.54 -1.53 0.54
N GLY A 31 34.60 -1.32 -0.76
CA GLY A 31 35.16 -2.27 -1.71
C GLY A 31 36.65 -2.32 -1.49
N GLN A 32 37.19 -3.53 -1.33
CA GLN A 32 38.63 -3.77 -1.34
C GLN A 32 39.25 -3.02 -2.54
N PRO A 33 40.39 -2.33 -2.36
CA PRO A 33 41.06 -1.71 -3.47
C PRO A 33 41.37 -2.80 -4.51
N LEU A 34 41.02 -2.50 -5.77
CA LEU A 34 41.45 -3.31 -6.89
C LEU A 34 42.97 -3.45 -6.80
N PRO A 35 43.52 -4.68 -6.98
CA PRO A 35 44.95 -4.86 -7.00
C PRO A 35 45.53 -3.89 -8.04
N GLU A 36 46.47 -3.06 -7.62
CA GLU A 36 47.26 -2.24 -8.53
C GLU A 36 47.79 -3.19 -9.60
N LEU A 37 47.47 -2.88 -10.87
CA LEU A 37 48.09 -3.57 -12.00
C LEU A 37 49.55 -3.24 -11.91
N ASP A 38 50.35 -4.25 -11.53
CA ASP A 38 51.80 -4.17 -11.47
C ASP A 38 52.31 -3.88 -12.87
N GLU A 39 52.57 -2.59 -13.18
CA GLU A 39 53.16 -2.15 -14.47
C GLU A 39 54.55 -2.73 -14.70
N THR A 40 55.07 -3.50 -13.73
CA THR A 40 56.36 -4.20 -13.83
C THR A 40 56.25 -5.65 -14.29
N ALA A 41 55.03 -6.10 -14.70
CA ALA A 41 54.91 -7.40 -15.34
C ALA A 41 55.81 -7.40 -16.58
N SER A 42 56.97 -8.06 -16.47
CA SER A 42 57.95 -8.22 -17.50
C SER A 42 57.27 -8.54 -18.83
N ARG A 43 57.36 -7.61 -19.79
CA ARG A 43 56.92 -7.85 -21.15
C ARG A 43 57.59 -9.13 -21.62
N PRO A 44 56.84 -10.17 -22.00
CA PRO A 44 57.47 -11.40 -22.47
C PRO A 44 58.39 -11.06 -23.63
N ALA A 45 59.58 -11.69 -23.67
CA ALA A 45 60.55 -11.48 -24.75
C ALA A 45 59.83 -11.69 -26.09
N PRO A 46 60.09 -10.81 -27.10
CA PRO A 46 59.40 -10.93 -28.37
C PRO A 46 59.64 -12.30 -28.97
N LEU A 47 58.58 -12.97 -29.37
CA LEU A 47 58.65 -14.29 -29.98
C LEU A 47 59.20 -14.13 -31.41
N VAL A 48 60.42 -14.53 -31.63
CA VAL A 48 61.05 -14.48 -32.98
C VAL A 48 60.76 -15.78 -33.73
N LEU A 49 59.92 -15.70 -34.75
CA LEU A 49 59.48 -16.83 -35.57
C LEU A 49 59.97 -16.67 -36.98
N GLU A 50 60.37 -17.79 -37.66
CA GLU A 50 60.75 -17.77 -39.05
C GLU A 50 59.55 -17.48 -39.99
N HIS A 51 59.81 -16.84 -41.14
CA HIS A 51 58.79 -16.48 -42.12
C HIS A 51 57.80 -17.58 -42.49
N PRO A 52 58.15 -18.85 -42.69
CA PRO A 52 57.20 -19.92 -43.00
C PRO A 52 56.23 -20.17 -41.88
N VAL A 53 56.66 -20.03 -40.60
CA VAL A 53 55.85 -20.21 -39.45
C VAL A 53 54.85 -19.06 -39.28
N LEU A 54 55.35 -17.81 -39.46
CA LEU A 54 54.52 -16.60 -39.43
C LEU A 54 53.43 -16.66 -40.48
N LYS A 55 53.81 -17.10 -41.73
CA LYS A 55 52.82 -17.28 -42.80
C LYS A 55 51.77 -18.34 -42.48
N ALA A 56 52.15 -19.44 -41.83
CA ALA A 56 51.21 -20.48 -41.40
C ALA A 56 50.22 -19.98 -40.32
N LEU A 57 50.62 -19.00 -39.50
CA LEU A 57 49.79 -18.40 -38.44
C LEU A 57 48.78 -17.37 -38.96
N LEU A 58 48.89 -16.89 -40.23
CA LEU A 58 47.99 -15.84 -40.74
C LEU A 58 46.50 -16.21 -40.66
N GLY A 59 46.17 -17.49 -40.89
CA GLY A 59 44.77 -17.96 -40.74
C GLY A 59 44.26 -17.90 -39.30
N ALA A 60 45.07 -18.35 -38.36
CA ALA A 60 44.74 -18.28 -36.92
C ALA A 60 44.68 -16.83 -36.44
N TRP A 61 45.56 -15.97 -36.89
CA TRP A 61 45.56 -14.54 -36.62
C TRP A 61 44.29 -13.86 -37.15
N ALA A 62 43.88 -14.16 -38.39
CA ALA A 62 42.64 -13.60 -38.95
C ALA A 62 41.39 -14.00 -38.16
N LEU A 63 41.39 -15.18 -37.55
CA LEU A 63 40.32 -15.70 -36.68
C LEU A 63 40.43 -15.26 -35.20
N ALA A 64 41.42 -14.43 -34.87
CA ALA A 64 41.78 -14.05 -33.50
C ALA A 64 42.06 -15.26 -32.58
N ALA A 65 42.62 -16.34 -33.10
CA ALA A 65 42.91 -17.59 -32.40
C ALA A 65 44.37 -17.76 -32.00
N CYS A 66 45.25 -16.75 -32.26
CA CYS A 66 46.62 -16.71 -31.82
C CYS A 66 46.75 -16.27 -30.37
N SER A 67 47.80 -16.73 -29.67
CA SER A 67 48.21 -16.18 -28.37
C SER A 67 48.66 -14.71 -28.54
N ALA A 68 48.72 -13.95 -27.46
CA ALA A 68 49.17 -12.56 -27.49
C ALA A 68 50.60 -12.42 -28.03
N ALA A 69 51.52 -13.37 -27.74
CA ALA A 69 52.90 -13.36 -28.24
C ALA A 69 52.98 -13.70 -29.73
N GLU A 70 52.17 -14.64 -30.23
CA GLU A 70 52.08 -14.99 -31.64
C GLU A 70 51.45 -13.84 -32.44
N THR A 71 50.38 -13.21 -31.90
CA THR A 71 49.74 -12.04 -32.51
C THR A 71 50.75 -10.92 -32.71
N ALA A 72 51.52 -10.58 -31.68
CA ALA A 72 52.54 -9.52 -31.77
C ALA A 72 53.62 -9.85 -32.82
N ALA A 73 54.11 -11.11 -32.87
CA ALA A 73 55.11 -11.53 -33.86
C ALA A 73 54.56 -11.49 -35.30
N VAL A 74 53.33 -11.90 -35.52
CA VAL A 74 52.65 -11.79 -36.82
C VAL A 74 52.47 -10.33 -37.22
N GLU A 75 51.99 -9.47 -36.34
CA GLU A 75 51.74 -8.05 -36.62
C GLU A 75 53.04 -7.28 -36.95
N GLU A 76 54.12 -7.57 -36.24
CA GLU A 76 55.46 -7.03 -36.56
C GLU A 76 55.86 -7.46 -37.95
N HIS A 77 55.75 -8.74 -38.29
CA HIS A 77 56.07 -9.28 -39.60
C HIS A 77 55.28 -8.68 -40.77
N LEU A 78 53.95 -8.44 -40.51
CA LEU A 78 53.04 -7.83 -41.49
C LEU A 78 53.50 -6.39 -41.85
N GLY A 79 54.16 -5.69 -40.93
CA GLY A 79 54.74 -4.39 -41.16
C GLY A 79 56.00 -4.45 -42.15
N GLU A 80 56.64 -5.62 -42.23
CA GLU A 80 57.91 -5.79 -43.01
C GLU A 80 57.70 -6.61 -44.27
N CYS A 81 56.67 -7.43 -44.40
CA CYS A 81 56.44 -8.35 -45.51
C CYS A 81 55.14 -8.08 -46.26
N GLY A 82 55.18 -7.35 -47.37
CA GLY A 82 53.99 -7.01 -48.16
C GLY A 82 53.18 -8.22 -48.64
N ALA A 83 53.84 -9.34 -49.03
CA ALA A 83 53.18 -10.54 -49.50
C ALA A 83 52.30 -11.20 -48.37
N CYS A 84 52.75 -11.21 -47.10
CA CYS A 84 52.05 -11.69 -46.00
C CYS A 84 50.92 -10.71 -45.57
N ALA A 85 51.16 -9.40 -45.72
CA ALA A 85 50.14 -8.39 -45.45
C ALA A 85 48.94 -8.52 -46.42
N ASP A 86 49.20 -8.72 -47.71
CA ASP A 86 48.15 -8.96 -48.72
C ASP A 86 47.35 -10.25 -48.43
N GLU A 87 48.03 -11.31 -48.01
CA GLU A 87 47.37 -12.57 -47.61
C GLU A 87 46.53 -12.39 -46.35
N ALA A 88 47.07 -11.69 -45.35
CA ALA A 88 46.36 -11.37 -44.12
C ALA A 88 45.08 -10.56 -44.38
N LEU A 89 45.13 -9.56 -45.28
CA LEU A 89 43.92 -8.80 -45.67
C LEU A 89 42.87 -9.67 -46.35
N ARG A 90 43.28 -10.59 -47.24
CA ARG A 90 42.35 -11.55 -47.86
C ARG A 90 41.69 -12.47 -46.85
N LEU A 91 42.44 -13.00 -45.91
CA LEU A 91 41.95 -13.88 -44.86
C LEU A 91 40.99 -13.14 -43.93
N ARG A 92 41.32 -11.91 -43.50
CA ARG A 92 40.40 -11.07 -42.73
C ARG A 92 39.10 -10.75 -43.47
N GLY A 93 39.19 -10.45 -44.76
CA GLY A 93 38.03 -10.26 -45.62
C GLY A 93 37.15 -11.51 -45.68
N ALA A 94 37.76 -12.70 -45.82
CA ALA A 94 37.02 -13.96 -45.78
C ALA A 94 36.38 -14.25 -44.41
N VAL A 95 37.07 -14.00 -43.32
CA VAL A 95 36.51 -14.12 -41.94
C VAL A 95 35.36 -13.15 -41.74
N GLY A 96 35.45 -11.92 -42.25
CA GLY A 96 34.37 -10.93 -42.20
C GLY A 96 33.08 -11.40 -42.89
N LEU A 97 33.19 -12.26 -43.92
CA LEU A 97 32.03 -12.87 -44.57
C LEU A 97 31.37 -13.99 -43.71
N LEU A 98 32.13 -14.61 -42.80
CA LEU A 98 31.64 -15.64 -41.91
C LEU A 98 30.94 -15.04 -40.68
N HIS A 99 31.26 -13.82 -40.35
CA HIS A 99 30.63 -13.08 -39.26
C HIS A 99 29.82 -11.92 -39.86
N PRO A 100 28.48 -12.04 -39.93
CA PRO A 100 27.65 -10.90 -40.33
C PRO A 100 27.99 -9.70 -39.42
N VAL A 101 28.22 -8.57 -40.02
CA VAL A 101 28.44 -7.31 -39.29
C VAL A 101 27.16 -7.06 -38.51
N GLU A 102 27.19 -7.32 -37.21
CA GLU A 102 26.08 -6.92 -36.34
C GLU A 102 25.96 -5.39 -36.45
N PRO A 103 24.77 -4.88 -36.79
CA PRO A 103 24.58 -3.44 -36.85
C PRO A 103 24.93 -2.85 -35.48
N LEU A 104 25.77 -1.85 -35.44
CA LEU A 104 26.12 -1.09 -34.24
C LEU A 104 24.89 -0.33 -33.69
N ASP A 105 23.83 -0.26 -34.49
CA ASP A 105 22.55 0.31 -34.06
C ASP A 105 21.91 -0.62 -33.02
N LEU A 106 21.68 -0.07 -31.85
CA LEU A 106 20.97 -0.77 -30.78
C LEU A 106 19.56 -1.16 -31.27
N ASP A 107 19.20 -2.43 -31.07
CA ASP A 107 17.82 -2.91 -31.30
C ASP A 107 16.82 -1.96 -30.62
N PRO A 108 15.90 -1.34 -31.37
CA PRO A 108 14.87 -0.44 -30.82
C PRO A 108 14.06 -1.09 -29.69
N GLY A 109 13.89 -2.42 -29.69
CA GLY A 109 13.21 -3.18 -28.66
C GLY A 109 14.07 -3.50 -27.42
N LEU A 110 15.40 -3.26 -27.46
CA LEU A 110 16.31 -3.62 -26.38
C LEU A 110 15.90 -2.97 -25.05
N ARG A 111 15.59 -1.68 -25.06
CA ARG A 111 15.13 -0.95 -23.87
C ARG A 111 13.89 -1.60 -23.25
N THR A 112 12.89 -1.94 -24.08
CA THR A 112 11.66 -2.58 -23.63
C THR A 112 11.94 -3.96 -23.04
N ARG A 113 12.78 -4.78 -23.70
CA ARG A 113 13.15 -6.11 -23.18
C ARG A 113 13.94 -6.02 -21.87
N VAL A 114 14.90 -5.09 -21.76
CA VAL A 114 15.66 -4.89 -20.53
C VAL A 114 14.77 -4.42 -19.40
N LEU A 115 13.89 -3.46 -19.64
CA LEU A 115 12.95 -2.96 -18.62
C LEU A 115 11.96 -4.06 -18.20
N SER A 116 11.36 -4.78 -19.15
CA SER A 116 10.48 -5.91 -18.86
C SER A 116 11.19 -6.96 -18.03
N GLY A 117 12.35 -7.43 -18.46
CA GLY A 117 13.12 -8.42 -17.69
C GLY A 117 13.62 -7.93 -16.34
N SER A 118 13.79 -6.61 -16.15
CA SER A 118 14.13 -6.02 -14.86
C SER A 118 12.91 -6.00 -13.93
N PHE A 119 11.74 -5.64 -14.46
CA PHE A 119 10.48 -5.65 -13.70
C PHE A 119 10.05 -7.07 -13.32
N ASP A 120 10.22 -8.05 -14.19
CA ASP A 120 9.94 -9.45 -13.91
C ASP A 120 10.81 -10.00 -12.77
N ARG A 121 12.07 -9.56 -12.68
CA ARG A 121 13.01 -9.99 -11.63
C ARG A 121 12.86 -9.19 -10.33
N ARG A 122 12.45 -7.94 -10.42
CA ARG A 122 12.26 -7.01 -9.30
C ARG A 122 10.99 -6.20 -9.55
N PRO A 123 9.80 -6.79 -9.34
CA PRO A 123 8.57 -6.02 -9.43
C PRO A 123 8.69 -4.81 -8.51
N PRO A 124 8.35 -3.61 -8.97
CA PRO A 124 8.36 -2.42 -8.15
C PRO A 124 7.38 -2.63 -6.99
N ARG A 125 7.91 -2.80 -5.79
CA ARG A 125 7.10 -2.79 -4.57
C ARG A 125 7.14 -1.40 -4.00
N ILE A 126 5.99 -0.77 -3.90
CA ILE A 126 5.84 0.42 -3.06
C ILE A 126 6.06 -0.06 -1.63
N PRO A 127 6.94 0.57 -0.85
CA PRO A 127 7.18 0.18 0.55
C PRO A 127 5.98 0.61 1.41
N VAL A 128 4.89 -0.15 1.33
CA VAL A 128 3.69 0.11 2.15
C VAL A 128 4.04 -0.09 3.61
N PRO A 129 3.83 0.92 4.48
CA PRO A 129 4.04 0.77 5.91
C PRO A 129 3.21 -0.38 6.48
N GLU A 130 3.75 -1.09 7.45
CA GLU A 130 3.09 -2.27 8.01
C GLU A 130 1.69 -1.97 8.55
N TRP A 131 1.49 -0.78 9.12
CA TRP A 131 0.19 -0.33 9.63
C TRP A 131 -0.84 0.01 8.53
N ALA A 132 -0.39 0.29 7.29
CA ALA A 132 -1.26 0.57 6.15
C ALA A 132 -1.53 -0.67 5.28
N THR A 133 -0.79 -1.78 5.51
CA THR A 133 -0.93 -3.02 4.74
C THR A 133 -2.36 -3.59 4.77
N PRO A 134 -3.12 -3.58 5.89
CA PRO A 134 -4.50 -4.05 5.87
C PRO A 134 -5.40 -3.27 4.90
N TYR A 135 -5.28 -1.94 4.85
CA TYR A 135 -6.08 -1.13 3.94
C TYR A 135 -5.72 -1.39 2.46
N ASP A 136 -4.43 -1.49 2.14
CA ASP A 136 -3.98 -1.85 0.78
C ASP A 136 -4.53 -3.22 0.35
N ALA A 137 -4.48 -4.21 1.26
CA ALA A 137 -4.97 -5.54 0.99
C ALA A 137 -6.50 -5.58 0.76
N GLU A 138 -7.28 -4.97 1.66
CA GLU A 138 -8.74 -5.05 1.58
C GLU A 138 -9.30 -4.22 0.42
N THR A 139 -8.72 -3.05 0.12
CA THR A 139 -9.10 -2.29 -1.08
C THR A 139 -8.74 -3.01 -2.38
N ALA A 140 -7.64 -3.76 -2.42
CA ALA A 140 -7.28 -4.58 -3.58
C ALA A 140 -8.24 -5.76 -3.76
N ARG A 141 -8.64 -6.42 -2.66
CA ARG A 141 -9.60 -7.53 -2.69
C ARG A 141 -10.99 -7.08 -3.13
N LEU A 142 -11.48 -5.97 -2.57
CA LEU A 142 -12.74 -5.39 -3.01
C LEU A 142 -12.68 -4.95 -4.48
N ASP A 143 -11.58 -4.35 -4.93
CA ASP A 143 -11.41 -4.00 -6.34
C ASP A 143 -11.45 -5.23 -7.27
N ALA A 144 -10.89 -6.36 -6.84
CA ALA A 144 -10.98 -7.62 -7.59
C ALA A 144 -12.43 -8.10 -7.72
N LEU A 145 -13.19 -8.14 -6.62
CA LEU A 145 -14.63 -8.46 -6.65
C LEU A 145 -15.38 -7.54 -7.62
N LEU A 146 -15.13 -6.22 -7.54
CA LEU A 146 -15.79 -5.22 -8.39
C LEU A 146 -15.42 -5.32 -9.87
N GLN A 147 -14.31 -5.98 -10.21
CA GLN A 147 -13.94 -6.28 -11.60
C GLN A 147 -14.66 -7.52 -12.15
N ASP A 148 -14.94 -8.47 -11.28
CA ASP A 148 -15.56 -9.74 -11.67
C ASP A 148 -17.07 -9.62 -11.87
N ILE A 149 -17.75 -8.70 -11.19
CA ILE A 149 -19.20 -8.51 -11.30
C ILE A 149 -19.61 -7.81 -12.61
N GLY A 150 -20.76 -8.19 -13.13
CA GLY A 150 -21.37 -7.61 -14.34
C GLY A 150 -22.06 -6.26 -14.09
N ASP A 151 -22.40 -5.56 -15.18
CA ASP A 151 -23.01 -4.22 -15.08
C ASP A 151 -24.34 -4.19 -14.32
N ALA A 152 -25.16 -5.25 -14.40
CA ALA A 152 -26.42 -5.36 -13.69
C ALA A 152 -26.22 -5.44 -12.17
N GLU A 153 -25.17 -6.12 -11.72
CA GLU A 153 -24.87 -6.35 -10.30
C GLU A 153 -24.44 -5.07 -9.58
N TRP A 154 -23.93 -4.08 -10.31
CA TRP A 154 -23.67 -2.73 -9.74
C TRP A 154 -24.93 -2.05 -9.18
N HIS A 155 -26.10 -2.50 -9.63
CA HIS A 155 -27.40 -2.02 -9.15
C HIS A 155 -28.07 -3.02 -8.19
N ALA A 156 -27.43 -4.12 -7.85
CA ALA A 156 -27.94 -5.08 -6.87
C ALA A 156 -28.21 -4.36 -5.53
N PRO A 157 -29.35 -4.66 -4.87
CA PRO A 157 -29.70 -4.04 -3.61
C PRO A 157 -28.80 -4.59 -2.50
N VAL A 158 -28.05 -3.71 -1.85
CA VAL A 158 -27.25 -3.99 -0.67
C VAL A 158 -27.95 -3.43 0.56
N ARG A 159 -27.90 -4.16 1.67
CA ARG A 159 -28.38 -3.70 2.95
C ARG A 159 -27.19 -3.38 3.87
N LEU A 160 -26.90 -2.11 4.05
CA LEU A 160 -25.98 -1.66 5.09
C LEU A 160 -26.65 -1.85 6.47
N ARG A 161 -25.90 -2.38 7.42
CA ARG A 161 -26.33 -2.66 8.79
C ARG A 161 -25.37 -1.99 9.77
N TRP A 162 -25.89 -1.47 10.85
CA TRP A 162 -25.11 -0.91 11.94
C TRP A 162 -25.91 -0.95 13.25
N PHE A 163 -25.27 -0.63 14.34
CA PHE A 163 -25.92 -0.47 15.62
C PHE A 163 -25.94 1.02 16.01
N ASP A 164 -27.11 1.61 16.20
CA ASP A 164 -27.26 3.04 16.48
C ASP A 164 -26.96 3.44 17.94
N GLY A 165 -26.34 2.52 18.69
CA GLY A 165 -26.08 2.65 20.13
C GLY A 165 -27.21 2.12 21.02
N ARG A 166 -28.38 1.84 20.45
CA ARG A 166 -29.58 1.31 21.18
C ARG A 166 -30.15 0.07 20.53
N ALA A 167 -30.24 0.03 19.23
CA ALA A 167 -30.86 -1.03 18.46
C ALA A 167 -30.15 -1.23 17.10
N PRO A 168 -30.31 -2.40 16.48
CA PRO A 168 -29.87 -2.61 15.10
C PRO A 168 -30.61 -1.66 14.16
N ALA A 169 -29.85 -1.00 13.28
CA ALA A 169 -30.34 -0.12 12.23
C ALA A 169 -29.91 -0.64 10.86
N SER A 170 -30.62 -0.28 9.82
CA SER A 170 -30.21 -0.66 8.46
C SER A 170 -30.72 0.31 7.41
N ARG A 171 -30.02 0.36 6.28
CA ARG A 171 -30.40 1.13 5.11
C ARG A 171 -30.18 0.33 3.83
N ARG A 172 -31.09 0.47 2.88
CA ARG A 172 -30.92 -0.11 1.54
C ARG A 172 -30.21 0.87 0.64
N THR A 173 -29.25 0.36 -0.10
CA THR A 173 -28.50 1.06 -1.16
C THR A 173 -28.22 0.09 -2.30
N THR A 174 -27.28 0.39 -3.17
CA THR A 174 -26.79 -0.49 -4.25
C THR A 174 -25.31 -0.73 -4.07
N VAL A 175 -24.73 -1.69 -4.79
CA VAL A 175 -23.27 -1.90 -4.82
C VAL A 175 -22.56 -0.58 -5.11
N ALA A 176 -22.97 0.15 -6.15
CA ALA A 176 -22.39 1.46 -6.45
C ALA A 176 -22.59 2.48 -5.31
N GLY A 177 -23.68 2.42 -4.58
CA GLY A 177 -23.95 3.27 -3.42
C GLY A 177 -23.03 2.96 -2.23
N VAL A 178 -22.62 1.70 -2.04
CA VAL A 178 -21.62 1.30 -1.03
C VAL A 178 -20.25 1.84 -1.41
N ILE A 179 -19.85 1.73 -2.68
CA ILE A 179 -18.55 2.26 -3.13
C ILE A 179 -18.53 3.80 -3.00
N ALA A 180 -19.64 4.47 -3.24
CA ALA A 180 -19.76 5.91 -3.00
C ALA A 180 -19.62 6.28 -1.51
N HIS A 181 -20.17 5.46 -0.62
CA HIS A 181 -19.96 5.58 0.83
C HIS A 181 -18.46 5.45 1.18
N LEU A 182 -17.81 4.37 0.76
CA LEU A 182 -16.38 4.15 1.00
C LEU A 182 -15.53 5.32 0.45
N LEU A 183 -15.78 5.77 -0.77
CA LEU A 183 -15.09 6.92 -1.37
C LEU A 183 -15.15 8.15 -0.47
N THR A 184 -16.32 8.48 0.03
CA THR A 184 -16.51 9.70 0.82
C THR A 184 -15.94 9.61 2.21
N VAL A 185 -16.00 8.44 2.85
CA VAL A 185 -15.47 8.24 4.20
C VAL A 185 -13.95 8.11 4.18
N ASP A 186 -13.37 7.44 3.18
CA ASP A 186 -11.92 7.44 2.96
C ASP A 186 -11.35 8.85 2.73
N GLY A 187 -12.20 9.78 2.28
CA GLY A 187 -11.89 11.20 2.20
C GLY A 187 -11.41 11.83 3.50
N LEU A 188 -11.79 11.30 4.68
CA LEU A 188 -11.26 11.75 5.98
C LEU A 188 -9.75 11.53 6.07
N VAL A 189 -9.30 10.35 5.66
CA VAL A 189 -7.87 10.02 5.61
C VAL A 189 -7.17 10.80 4.51
N ALA A 190 -7.78 10.94 3.32
CA ALA A 190 -7.24 11.72 2.22
C ALA A 190 -6.98 13.18 2.64
N THR A 191 -7.97 13.82 3.25
CA THR A 191 -7.86 15.21 3.74
C THR A 191 -6.76 15.34 4.81
N ALA A 192 -6.69 14.39 5.76
CA ALA A 192 -5.64 14.39 6.77
C ALA A 192 -4.24 14.24 6.16
N LEU A 193 -4.10 13.63 5.00
CA LEU A 193 -2.85 13.52 4.24
C LEU A 193 -2.58 14.75 3.35
N GLY A 194 -3.51 15.69 3.25
CA GLY A 194 -3.41 16.87 2.38
C GLY A 194 -3.75 16.55 0.92
N LEU A 195 -4.50 15.47 0.68
CA LEU A 195 -5.04 15.09 -0.63
C LEU A 195 -6.42 15.74 -0.84
N ASP A 196 -6.89 15.72 -2.07
CA ASP A 196 -8.19 16.25 -2.42
C ASP A 196 -9.33 15.49 -1.73
N ASP A 197 -10.32 16.25 -1.24
CA ASP A 197 -11.53 15.67 -0.67
C ASP A 197 -12.52 15.34 -1.82
N PRO A 198 -13.08 14.10 -1.87
CA PRO A 198 -14.14 13.79 -2.84
C PRO A 198 -15.42 14.61 -2.66
N LEU A 199 -15.64 15.16 -1.46
CA LEU A 199 -16.68 16.16 -1.22
C LEU A 199 -16.12 17.56 -1.50
N THR A 200 -16.88 18.39 -2.22
CA THR A 200 -16.45 19.74 -2.60
C THR A 200 -17.31 20.84 -1.98
N GLY A 201 -16.72 22.00 -1.75
CA GLY A 201 -17.41 23.21 -1.31
C GLY A 201 -17.95 23.11 0.13
N GLU A 202 -19.02 23.89 0.43
CA GLU A 202 -19.64 23.94 1.76
C GLU A 202 -20.12 22.57 2.30
N THR A 203 -20.23 21.57 1.42
CA THR A 203 -20.66 20.21 1.78
C THR A 203 -19.57 19.49 2.56
N ALA A 204 -18.31 19.69 2.21
CA ALA A 204 -17.16 19.11 2.92
C ALA A 204 -17.02 19.70 4.33
N ASP A 205 -17.16 21.01 4.46
CA ASP A 205 -16.98 21.71 5.74
C ASP A 205 -18.04 21.34 6.79
N LYS A 206 -19.25 20.94 6.35
CA LYS A 206 -20.37 20.56 7.22
C LYS A 206 -20.44 19.07 7.54
N ALA A 207 -19.71 18.26 6.79
CA ALA A 207 -19.76 16.79 6.91
C ALA A 207 -18.53 16.28 7.67
N ALA A 208 -18.55 16.45 8.99
CA ALA A 208 -17.40 16.15 9.84
C ALA A 208 -17.24 14.66 10.18
N ASN A 209 -18.30 13.85 10.09
CA ASN A 209 -18.29 12.44 10.45
C ASN A 209 -18.71 11.53 9.27
N PRO A 210 -18.43 10.21 9.33
CA PRO A 210 -18.73 9.27 8.26
C PRO A 210 -20.17 9.33 7.74
N ALA A 211 -21.16 9.28 8.65
CA ALA A 211 -22.57 9.32 8.29
C ALA A 211 -22.97 10.61 7.57
N ALA A 212 -22.51 11.76 8.08
CA ALA A 212 -22.77 13.06 7.47
C ALA A 212 -22.16 13.18 6.07
N ARG A 213 -20.95 12.61 5.87
CA ARG A 213 -20.26 12.59 4.56
C ARG A 213 -21.02 11.77 3.54
N THR A 214 -21.44 10.59 3.93
CA THR A 214 -22.24 9.70 3.08
C THR A 214 -23.56 10.35 2.68
N GLU A 215 -24.29 10.92 3.64
CA GLU A 215 -25.55 11.64 3.39
C GLU A 215 -25.35 12.87 2.50
N ALA A 216 -24.26 13.59 2.69
CA ALA A 216 -23.92 14.77 1.87
C ALA A 216 -23.68 14.37 0.41
N TYR A 217 -22.93 13.31 0.18
CA TYR A 217 -22.68 12.79 -1.16
C TYR A 217 -23.97 12.32 -1.84
N TRP A 218 -24.78 11.51 -1.16
CA TRP A 218 -26.02 10.98 -1.73
C TRP A 218 -27.03 12.08 -2.04
N ARG A 219 -27.09 13.16 -1.26
CA ARG A 219 -27.94 14.31 -1.52
C ARG A 219 -27.44 15.18 -2.67
N ALA A 220 -26.13 15.32 -2.83
CA ALA A 220 -25.52 16.08 -3.91
C ALA A 220 -25.57 15.36 -5.26
N SER A 221 -25.72 14.03 -5.26
CA SER A 221 -25.77 13.22 -6.48
C SER A 221 -27.14 13.30 -7.11
N TYR A 222 -27.25 13.92 -8.30
CA TYR A 222 -28.50 14.01 -9.08
C TYR A 222 -29.00 12.65 -9.55
N PHE A 223 -28.10 11.71 -9.75
CA PHE A 223 -28.39 10.34 -10.18
C PHE A 223 -27.78 9.34 -9.20
N PRO A 224 -28.40 8.16 -9.03
CA PRO A 224 -27.79 7.09 -8.27
C PRO A 224 -26.37 6.78 -8.79
N PRO A 225 -25.41 6.48 -7.93
CA PRO A 225 -24.09 6.04 -8.36
C PRO A 225 -24.18 4.83 -9.28
N THR A 226 -23.26 4.74 -10.23
CA THR A 226 -23.15 3.65 -11.20
C THR A 226 -21.74 3.03 -11.12
N ARG A 227 -21.47 2.03 -11.94
CA ARG A 227 -20.13 1.43 -12.09
C ARG A 227 -19.00 2.47 -12.23
N SER A 228 -19.27 3.66 -12.76
CA SER A 228 -18.27 4.71 -12.91
C SER A 228 -17.66 5.20 -11.59
N ILE A 229 -18.32 4.95 -10.44
CA ILE A 229 -17.82 5.30 -9.10
C ILE A 229 -16.56 4.49 -8.70
N ARG A 230 -16.36 3.30 -9.29
CA ARG A 230 -15.19 2.46 -9.01
C ARG A 230 -13.88 3.17 -9.30
N ALA A 231 -13.77 3.86 -10.44
CA ALA A 231 -12.52 4.49 -10.86
C ALA A 231 -12.05 5.57 -9.86
N PRO A 232 -12.87 6.58 -9.47
CA PRO A 232 -12.45 7.57 -8.47
C PRO A 232 -12.17 6.94 -7.08
N TRP A 233 -12.95 5.95 -6.64
CA TRP A 233 -12.65 5.25 -5.38
C TRP A 233 -11.30 4.54 -5.43
N ARG A 234 -11.02 3.82 -6.52
CA ARG A 234 -9.73 3.10 -6.65
C ARG A 234 -8.56 4.05 -6.79
N GLU A 235 -8.70 5.13 -7.53
CA GLU A 235 -7.67 6.17 -7.64
C GLU A 235 -7.36 6.80 -6.29
N GLN A 236 -8.38 7.14 -5.51
CA GLN A 236 -8.20 7.66 -4.16
C GLN A 236 -7.48 6.67 -3.25
N SER A 237 -7.91 5.39 -3.22
CA SER A 237 -7.29 4.37 -2.40
C SER A 237 -5.82 4.15 -2.75
N HIS A 238 -5.48 4.11 -4.05
CA HIS A 238 -4.09 4.05 -4.51
C HIS A 238 -3.29 5.29 -4.10
N THR A 239 -3.87 6.47 -4.22
CA THR A 239 -3.21 7.73 -3.85
C THR A 239 -2.93 7.80 -2.36
N ILE A 240 -3.87 7.36 -1.52
CA ILE A 240 -3.68 7.24 -0.06
C ILE A 240 -2.51 6.31 0.23
N VAL A 241 -2.54 5.06 -0.28
CA VAL A 241 -1.49 4.06 -0.06
C VAL A 241 -0.14 4.58 -0.54
N ARG A 242 -0.08 5.17 -1.73
CA ARG A 242 1.13 5.75 -2.28
C ARG A 242 1.67 6.88 -1.40
N THR A 243 0.82 7.78 -0.94
CA THR A 243 1.22 8.91 -0.11
C THR A 243 1.82 8.44 1.21
N VAL A 244 1.16 7.53 1.93
CA VAL A 244 1.69 7.00 3.19
C VAL A 244 2.99 6.21 3.00
N SER A 245 3.19 5.60 1.83
CA SER A 245 4.42 4.86 1.50
C SER A 245 5.65 5.77 1.36
N PHE A 246 5.46 7.04 1.05
CA PHE A 246 6.56 7.99 0.84
C PHE A 246 6.71 9.04 1.94
N THR A 247 5.78 9.15 2.89
CA THR A 247 5.77 10.21 3.90
C THR A 247 6.57 9.91 5.17
N GLY A 248 7.19 8.74 5.28
CA GLY A 248 8.02 8.35 6.41
C GLY A 248 7.23 7.87 7.66
N THR A 249 7.96 7.38 8.67
CA THR A 249 7.38 6.66 9.82
C THR A 249 6.58 7.54 10.79
N THR A 250 6.83 8.84 10.83
CA THR A 250 6.16 9.77 11.74
C THR A 250 4.74 10.12 11.33
N THR A 251 4.40 9.95 10.05
CA THR A 251 3.07 10.28 9.49
C THR A 251 1.96 9.47 10.13
N GLY A 252 2.23 8.23 10.54
CA GLY A 252 1.25 7.38 11.22
C GLY A 252 0.64 7.96 12.50
N LYS A 253 1.28 8.97 13.11
CA LYS A 253 0.78 9.66 14.33
C LYS A 253 -0.09 10.88 14.04
N ARG A 254 -0.25 11.28 12.76
CA ARG A 254 -1.08 12.43 12.40
C ARG A 254 -2.53 12.15 12.78
N ALA A 255 -3.20 13.14 13.39
CA ALA A 255 -4.59 13.02 13.75
C ALA A 255 -5.49 13.03 12.50
N VAL A 256 -6.47 12.13 12.48
CA VAL A 256 -7.58 12.09 11.52
C VAL A 256 -8.86 12.34 12.31
N SER A 257 -9.57 13.39 11.96
CA SER A 257 -10.82 13.75 12.65
C SER A 257 -12.00 12.96 12.07
N TYR A 258 -12.81 12.41 12.99
CA TYR A 258 -14.09 11.76 12.69
C TYR A 258 -15.29 12.60 13.18
N GLY A 259 -15.05 13.86 13.48
CA GLY A 259 -16.03 14.79 14.03
C GLY A 259 -15.98 14.82 15.55
N ASP A 260 -16.55 13.81 16.19
CA ASP A 260 -16.66 13.75 17.66
C ASP A 260 -15.41 13.20 18.35
N PHE A 261 -14.53 12.56 17.61
CA PHE A 261 -13.27 12.00 18.09
C PHE A 261 -12.19 12.02 17.00
N GLU A 262 -10.98 11.69 17.37
CA GLU A 262 -9.83 11.61 16.46
C GLU A 262 -9.12 10.26 16.62
N LEU A 263 -8.59 9.75 15.52
CA LEU A 263 -7.69 8.61 15.51
C LEU A 263 -6.34 9.03 14.93
N PRO A 264 -5.24 8.48 15.43
CA PRO A 264 -3.97 8.60 14.71
C PRO A 264 -4.09 7.89 13.34
N LEU A 265 -3.41 8.39 12.34
CA LEU A 265 -3.52 7.92 10.94
C LEU A 265 -3.34 6.40 10.81
N HIS A 266 -2.41 5.80 11.59
CA HIS A 266 -2.22 4.35 11.55
C HIS A 266 -3.46 3.57 12.02
N ASP A 267 -4.20 4.08 13.00
CA ASP A 267 -5.45 3.49 13.45
C ASP A 267 -6.61 3.83 12.50
N ALA A 268 -6.64 5.05 11.95
CA ALA A 268 -7.62 5.43 10.95
C ALA A 268 -7.52 4.59 9.67
N MET A 269 -6.31 4.26 9.21
CA MET A 269 -6.10 3.35 8.07
C MET A 269 -6.59 1.94 8.37
N LEU A 270 -6.45 1.48 9.60
CA LEU A 270 -6.94 0.18 10.03
C LEU A 270 -8.47 0.16 10.15
N ASP A 271 -9.07 1.23 10.66
CA ASP A 271 -10.51 1.45 10.67
C ASP A 271 -11.10 1.45 9.25
N ARG A 272 -10.44 2.12 8.30
CA ARG A 272 -10.86 2.09 6.89
C ARG A 272 -10.70 0.72 6.23
N ALA A 273 -9.68 -0.06 6.63
CA ALA A 273 -9.52 -1.45 6.19
C ALA A 273 -10.68 -2.33 6.69
N PHE A 274 -11.08 -2.14 7.94
CA PHE A 274 -12.20 -2.85 8.55
C PHE A 274 -13.51 -2.55 7.81
N GLU A 275 -13.83 -1.28 7.59
CA GLU A 275 -15.03 -0.85 6.85
C GLU A 275 -15.02 -1.37 5.40
N CYS A 276 -13.85 -1.32 4.73
CA CYS A 276 -13.71 -1.84 3.38
C CYS A 276 -14.04 -3.34 3.31
N TRP A 277 -13.54 -4.13 4.27
CA TRP A 277 -13.83 -5.56 4.35
C TRP A 277 -15.31 -5.84 4.63
N VAL A 278 -15.87 -5.23 5.66
CA VAL A 278 -17.28 -5.45 6.06
C VAL A 278 -18.24 -5.12 4.91
N HIS A 279 -18.01 -3.99 4.25
CA HIS A 279 -18.83 -3.61 3.10
C HIS A 279 -18.56 -4.45 1.85
N ALA A 280 -17.37 -5.02 1.70
CA ALA A 280 -17.11 -6.00 0.65
C ALA A 280 -17.89 -7.30 0.89
N GLU A 281 -18.07 -7.73 2.15
CA GLU A 281 -18.95 -8.85 2.50
C GLU A 281 -20.43 -8.51 2.20
N ASP A 282 -20.91 -7.31 2.56
CA ASP A 282 -22.26 -6.86 2.22
C ASP A 282 -22.53 -6.89 0.69
N ILE A 283 -21.52 -6.50 -0.09
CA ILE A 283 -21.60 -6.57 -1.58
C ILE A 283 -21.59 -8.01 -2.04
N ALA A 284 -20.66 -8.82 -1.54
CA ALA A 284 -20.51 -10.21 -1.90
C ALA A 284 -21.79 -11.02 -1.64
N ASP A 285 -22.40 -10.82 -0.48
CA ASP A 285 -23.69 -11.40 -0.13
C ASP A 285 -24.80 -10.99 -1.13
N ALA A 286 -24.79 -9.73 -1.56
CA ALA A 286 -25.83 -9.21 -2.47
C ALA A 286 -25.72 -9.75 -3.89
N VAL A 287 -24.53 -10.20 -4.30
CA VAL A 287 -24.25 -10.70 -5.65
C VAL A 287 -23.86 -12.20 -5.69
N ASP A 288 -24.02 -12.90 -4.55
CA ASP A 288 -23.68 -14.32 -4.39
C ASP A 288 -22.23 -14.64 -4.78
N TYR A 289 -21.29 -13.80 -4.32
CA TYR A 289 -19.87 -13.95 -4.60
C TYR A 289 -19.12 -14.49 -3.38
N PRO A 290 -18.23 -15.48 -3.52
CA PRO A 290 -17.47 -16.01 -2.40
C PRO A 290 -16.45 -14.95 -1.90
N TYR A 291 -16.55 -14.56 -0.64
CA TYR A 291 -15.64 -13.57 -0.04
C TYR A 291 -15.13 -14.04 1.31
N GLU A 292 -13.83 -14.18 1.45
CA GLU A 292 -13.20 -14.71 2.65
C GLU A 292 -12.82 -13.61 3.64
N PRO A 293 -12.73 -13.89 4.95
CA PRO A 293 -12.23 -12.94 5.94
C PRO A 293 -10.82 -12.44 5.62
N PRO A 294 -10.37 -11.32 6.23
CA PRO A 294 -9.00 -10.84 6.13
C PRO A 294 -7.97 -11.85 6.60
N SER A 295 -6.71 -11.63 6.22
CA SER A 295 -5.62 -12.46 6.75
C SER A 295 -5.62 -12.44 8.28
N PRO A 296 -5.19 -13.53 8.96
CA PRO A 296 -5.18 -13.61 10.42
C PRO A 296 -4.47 -12.43 11.09
N ARG A 297 -3.39 -11.93 10.46
CA ARG A 297 -2.65 -10.76 10.93
C ARG A 297 -3.43 -9.47 10.82
N SER A 298 -4.15 -9.26 9.71
CA SER A 298 -5.00 -8.08 9.52
C SER A 298 -6.19 -8.12 10.46
N LEU A 299 -6.82 -9.27 10.59
CA LEU A 299 -7.96 -9.47 11.49
C LEU A 299 -7.57 -9.20 12.95
N ASN A 300 -6.45 -9.75 13.43
CA ASN A 300 -5.95 -9.47 14.79
C ASN A 300 -5.75 -7.97 15.05
N ARG A 301 -5.22 -7.23 14.08
CA ARG A 301 -5.04 -5.77 14.22
C ARG A 301 -6.36 -5.00 14.27
N MET A 302 -7.35 -5.42 13.48
CA MET A 302 -8.70 -4.84 13.52
C MET A 302 -9.37 -5.08 14.87
N ILE A 303 -9.25 -6.30 15.40
CA ILE A 303 -9.70 -6.67 16.72
C ILE A 303 -8.98 -5.87 17.82
N ASP A 304 -7.65 -5.73 17.71
CA ASP A 304 -6.86 -4.93 18.65
C ASP A 304 -7.32 -3.47 18.68
N LEU A 305 -7.57 -2.86 17.52
CA LEU A 305 -8.10 -1.50 17.45
C LEU A 305 -9.46 -1.40 18.16
N ALA A 306 -10.39 -2.31 17.84
CA ALA A 306 -11.70 -2.36 18.47
C ALA A 306 -11.58 -2.51 20.00
N ALA A 307 -10.77 -3.45 20.49
CA ALA A 307 -10.54 -3.67 21.91
C ALA A 307 -9.97 -2.44 22.63
N ARG A 308 -9.02 -1.74 22.00
CA ARG A 308 -8.45 -0.49 22.54
C ARG A 308 -9.47 0.66 22.61
N MET A 309 -10.47 0.66 21.75
CA MET A 309 -11.53 1.68 21.75
C MET A 309 -12.63 1.42 22.80
N LEU A 310 -12.83 0.17 23.24
CA LEU A 310 -13.92 -0.20 24.15
C LEU A 310 -13.99 0.61 25.44
N PRO A 311 -12.88 0.94 26.15
CA PRO A 311 -12.97 1.73 27.37
C PRO A 311 -13.58 3.11 27.17
N ALA A 312 -13.26 3.77 26.05
CA ALA A 312 -13.80 5.07 25.69
C ALA A 312 -15.29 4.98 25.33
N VAL A 313 -15.67 3.97 24.55
CA VAL A 313 -17.07 3.72 24.17
C VAL A 313 -17.92 3.35 25.40
N LEU A 314 -17.40 2.55 26.33
CA LEU A 314 -18.08 2.26 27.61
C LEU A 314 -18.35 3.55 28.40
N ALA A 315 -17.37 4.45 28.49
CA ALA A 315 -17.52 5.74 29.17
C ALA A 315 -18.57 6.61 28.47
N GLU A 316 -18.59 6.64 27.14
CA GLU A 316 -19.56 7.36 26.35
C GLU A 316 -21.00 6.82 26.59
N ARG A 317 -21.17 5.51 26.52
CA ARG A 317 -22.47 4.85 26.79
C ARG A 317 -23.00 5.15 28.19
N ARG A 318 -22.10 5.20 29.19
CA ARG A 318 -22.46 5.61 30.57
C ARG A 318 -22.94 7.04 30.64
N ARG A 319 -22.24 7.97 29.97
CA ARG A 319 -22.65 9.39 29.91
C ARG A 319 -24.07 9.54 29.34
N HIS A 320 -24.46 8.68 28.41
CA HIS A 320 -25.78 8.65 27.82
C HIS A 320 -26.80 7.77 28.57
N GLY A 321 -26.41 7.19 29.70
CA GLY A 321 -27.30 6.30 30.49
C GLY A 321 -27.62 4.96 29.81
N LEU A 322 -26.77 4.52 28.87
CA LEU A 322 -26.93 3.30 28.07
C LEU A 322 -26.13 2.10 28.63
N ALA A 323 -25.32 2.31 29.65
CA ALA A 323 -24.58 1.29 30.36
C ALA A 323 -24.75 1.49 31.86
N ALA A 324 -24.51 0.42 32.66
CA ALA A 324 -24.56 0.51 34.12
C ALA A 324 -23.62 1.63 34.57
N PRO A 325 -24.06 2.49 35.52
CA PRO A 325 -23.20 3.52 36.06
C PRO A 325 -21.98 2.83 36.67
N ALA A 326 -20.80 3.32 36.33
CA ALA A 326 -19.60 2.92 37.06
C ALA A 326 -19.93 3.14 38.54
N GLU A 327 -19.80 2.11 39.35
CA GLU A 327 -20.04 2.28 40.78
C GLU A 327 -19.08 3.39 41.22
N GLY A 328 -19.63 4.59 41.52
CA GLY A 328 -18.84 5.84 41.67
C GLY A 328 -17.81 5.80 42.78
N ARG A 329 -17.66 4.66 43.42
CA ARG A 329 -16.63 4.33 44.43
C ARG A 329 -15.41 3.63 43.87
N HIS A 330 -15.37 3.32 42.55
CA HIS A 330 -14.30 2.53 41.91
C HIS A 330 -13.61 3.22 40.75
N LEU A 331 -13.81 4.55 40.56
CA LEU A 331 -13.00 5.32 39.65
C LEU A 331 -11.54 5.23 40.08
N VAL A 332 -10.71 4.74 39.18
CA VAL A 332 -9.26 4.64 39.41
C VAL A 332 -8.53 5.71 38.59
N PRO A 333 -7.40 6.23 39.10
CA PRO A 333 -6.58 7.14 38.33
C PRO A 333 -6.12 6.54 37.00
N ALA A 334 -5.80 7.42 36.05
CA ALA A 334 -5.22 6.97 34.78
C ALA A 334 -3.87 6.26 35.04
N GLY A 335 -3.73 5.09 34.43
CA GLY A 335 -2.56 4.23 34.61
C GLY A 335 -2.66 3.21 35.75
N ASP A 336 -3.66 3.33 36.64
CA ASP A 336 -3.86 2.36 37.70
C ASP A 336 -4.71 1.16 37.25
N PRO A 337 -4.48 -0.05 37.83
CA PRO A 337 -5.27 -1.23 37.50
C PRO A 337 -6.73 -1.06 37.93
N GLY A 338 -7.68 -1.24 36.99
CA GLY A 338 -9.14 -1.22 37.23
C GLY A 338 -9.76 -2.61 37.16
N ARG A 339 -11.06 -2.72 37.56
CA ARG A 339 -11.83 -3.94 37.24
C ARG A 339 -11.80 -4.15 35.75
N SER A 340 -11.61 -5.40 35.35
CA SER A 340 -11.37 -5.73 33.95
C SER A 340 -12.27 -6.87 33.49
N LEU A 341 -12.64 -6.82 32.22
CA LEU A 341 -13.20 -7.95 31.52
C LEU A 341 -12.09 -8.54 30.63
N ARG A 342 -11.91 -9.86 30.70
CA ARG A 342 -11.07 -10.58 29.75
C ARG A 342 -11.87 -10.85 28.49
N LEU A 343 -11.41 -10.31 27.38
CA LEU A 343 -11.90 -10.59 26.04
C LEU A 343 -10.94 -11.58 25.39
N GLU A 344 -11.38 -12.81 25.19
CA GLU A 344 -10.65 -13.86 24.50
C GLU A 344 -11.24 -14.03 23.10
N ILE A 345 -10.41 -13.90 22.09
CA ILE A 345 -10.79 -14.11 20.71
C ILE A 345 -10.13 -15.40 20.23
N GLU A 346 -10.97 -16.33 19.81
CA GLU A 346 -10.56 -17.64 19.32
C GLU A 346 -10.31 -17.65 17.82
N GLY A 347 -9.61 -18.66 17.32
CA GLY A 347 -9.43 -18.90 15.89
C GLY A 347 -8.40 -18.00 15.23
N HIS A 348 -8.65 -17.69 13.95
CA HIS A 348 -7.74 -16.90 13.13
C HIS A 348 -7.67 -15.44 13.59
N GLY A 349 -6.47 -14.95 13.87
CA GLY A 349 -6.27 -13.59 14.39
C GLY A 349 -6.58 -13.42 15.88
N GLY A 350 -6.76 -14.52 16.59
CA GLY A 350 -7.10 -14.57 18.02
C GLY A 350 -6.07 -13.94 18.93
N GLY A 351 -6.48 -13.71 20.18
CA GLY A 351 -5.67 -13.10 21.22
C GLY A 351 -6.52 -12.82 22.47
N GLU A 352 -5.87 -12.25 23.50
CA GLU A 352 -6.53 -11.85 24.74
C GLU A 352 -6.32 -10.36 25.02
N TRP A 353 -7.39 -9.71 25.45
CA TRP A 353 -7.37 -8.29 25.86
C TRP A 353 -8.04 -8.14 27.22
N LEU A 354 -7.43 -7.35 28.07
CA LEU A 354 -8.00 -6.97 29.37
C LEU A 354 -8.63 -5.58 29.24
N ILE A 355 -9.93 -5.53 29.17
CA ILE A 355 -10.72 -4.30 28.97
C ILE A 355 -11.03 -3.67 30.32
N PRO A 356 -10.47 -2.49 30.66
CA PRO A 356 -10.81 -1.80 31.90
C PRO A 356 -12.25 -1.28 31.85
N LEU A 357 -13.00 -1.57 32.90
CA LEU A 357 -14.44 -1.30 32.95
C LEU A 357 -14.81 0.04 33.59
N ASP A 358 -14.02 0.51 34.55
CA ASP A 358 -14.45 1.62 35.42
C ASP A 358 -14.02 3.01 34.91
N SER A 359 -12.88 3.10 34.26
CA SER A 359 -12.28 4.35 33.83
C SER A 359 -11.58 4.17 32.48
N PRO A 360 -11.76 5.09 31.51
CA PRO A 360 -11.11 4.95 30.18
C PRO A 360 -9.59 4.98 30.24
N GLY A 361 -9.04 5.63 31.25
CA GLY A 361 -7.58 5.73 31.45
C GLY A 361 -7.02 4.66 32.39
N ALA A 362 -7.85 3.76 32.92
CA ALA A 362 -7.38 2.63 33.73
C ALA A 362 -6.64 1.60 32.89
N VAL A 363 -5.75 0.84 33.52
CA VAL A 363 -5.06 -0.29 32.87
C VAL A 363 -5.82 -1.56 33.16
N GLY A 364 -5.99 -2.42 32.15
CA GLY A 364 -6.56 -3.76 32.30
C GLY A 364 -5.67 -4.62 33.22
N SER A 365 -6.30 -5.39 34.10
CA SER A 365 -5.59 -6.22 35.10
C SER A 365 -6.23 -7.61 35.22
N ALA A 366 -5.44 -8.65 35.03
CA ALA A 366 -5.89 -10.03 35.25
C ALA A 366 -6.21 -10.31 36.73
N GLU A 367 -5.55 -9.62 37.67
CA GLU A 367 -5.83 -9.75 39.10
C GLU A 367 -7.18 -9.16 39.50
N ARG A 368 -7.72 -8.26 38.67
CA ARG A 368 -9.02 -7.59 38.86
C ARG A 368 -10.02 -8.00 37.81
N GLU A 369 -9.85 -9.15 37.23
CA GLU A 369 -10.81 -9.74 36.29
C GLU A 369 -12.13 -10.03 37.00
N VAL A 370 -13.24 -9.54 36.48
CA VAL A 370 -14.58 -9.75 37.00
C VAL A 370 -15.47 -10.51 36.02
N ALA A 371 -15.10 -10.54 34.76
CA ALA A 371 -15.84 -11.21 33.71
C ALA A 371 -14.92 -11.67 32.59
N HIS A 372 -15.37 -12.68 31.85
CA HIS A 372 -14.70 -13.25 30.70
C HIS A 372 -15.70 -13.46 29.58
N ILE A 373 -15.32 -13.05 28.37
CA ILE A 373 -16.05 -13.30 27.11
C ILE A 373 -15.10 -14.01 26.16
N ALA A 374 -15.56 -15.12 25.57
CA ALA A 374 -14.84 -15.82 24.49
C ALA A 374 -15.70 -15.79 23.21
N LEU A 375 -15.12 -15.35 22.09
CA LEU A 375 -15.77 -15.19 20.78
C LEU A 375 -14.85 -15.64 19.65
N ASP A 376 -15.44 -16.11 18.55
CA ASP A 376 -14.71 -16.21 17.29
C ASP A 376 -14.34 -14.82 16.75
N GLY A 377 -13.19 -14.70 16.05
CA GLY A 377 -12.68 -13.43 15.58
C GLY A 377 -13.57 -12.74 14.55
N VAL A 378 -14.18 -13.50 13.64
CA VAL A 378 -15.12 -12.97 12.63
C VAL A 378 -16.42 -12.55 13.29
N GLU A 379 -16.96 -13.35 14.22
CA GLU A 379 -18.14 -13.03 15.00
C GLU A 379 -17.96 -11.74 15.81
N PHE A 380 -16.81 -11.56 16.46
CA PHE A 380 -16.47 -10.31 17.14
C PHE A 380 -16.48 -9.11 16.19
N CYS A 381 -15.91 -9.26 15.01
CA CYS A 381 -15.89 -8.20 14.00
C CYS A 381 -17.32 -7.89 13.48
N HIS A 382 -18.14 -8.90 13.25
CA HIS A 382 -19.54 -8.70 12.85
C HIS A 382 -20.36 -8.01 13.97
N LEU A 383 -20.08 -8.32 15.24
CA LEU A 383 -20.63 -7.57 16.36
C LEU A 383 -20.16 -6.10 16.34
N ALA A 384 -18.87 -5.86 16.13
CA ALA A 384 -18.29 -4.51 16.07
C ALA A 384 -18.82 -3.70 14.88
N ALA A 385 -19.14 -4.36 13.77
CA ALA A 385 -19.78 -3.75 12.59
C ALA A 385 -21.30 -3.54 12.76
N GLY A 386 -21.91 -4.08 13.83
CA GLY A 386 -23.36 -4.03 14.03
C GLY A 386 -24.16 -4.97 13.14
N HIS A 387 -23.51 -5.96 12.51
CA HIS A 387 -24.14 -7.01 11.70
C HIS A 387 -24.80 -8.07 12.56
N VAL A 388 -24.27 -8.31 13.76
CA VAL A 388 -24.81 -9.17 14.80
C VAL A 388 -25.26 -8.30 15.96
N SER A 389 -26.44 -8.58 16.53
CA SER A 389 -26.88 -7.85 17.71
C SER A 389 -26.13 -8.30 18.97
N PRO A 390 -25.95 -7.41 19.98
CA PRO A 390 -25.30 -7.80 21.22
C PRO A 390 -26.01 -8.95 21.97
N GLU A 391 -27.29 -9.11 21.75
CA GLU A 391 -28.09 -10.17 22.33
C GLU A 391 -27.92 -11.53 21.64
N ASP A 392 -27.64 -11.51 20.35
CA ASP A 392 -27.49 -12.70 19.48
C ASP A 392 -26.05 -13.16 19.34
N ALA A 393 -25.08 -12.39 19.82
CA ALA A 393 -23.67 -12.73 19.71
C ALA A 393 -23.36 -14.07 20.40
N ALA A 394 -22.82 -15.01 19.64
CA ALA A 394 -22.48 -16.35 20.11
C ALA A 394 -21.23 -16.34 20.98
N ALA A 395 -21.34 -15.86 22.20
CA ALA A 395 -20.25 -15.67 23.13
C ALA A 395 -20.27 -16.68 24.30
N GLY A 396 -19.12 -17.29 24.58
CA GLY A 396 -18.86 -17.92 25.86
C GLY A 396 -18.76 -16.82 26.93
N GLN A 397 -19.53 -16.98 28.03
CA GLN A 397 -19.69 -15.93 29.05
C GLN A 397 -19.47 -16.48 30.45
N LEU A 398 -18.60 -15.83 31.24
CA LEU A 398 -18.34 -16.18 32.63
C LEU A 398 -18.18 -14.90 33.48
N GLY A 399 -18.75 -14.89 34.69
CA GLY A 399 -18.58 -13.80 35.66
C GLY A 399 -19.70 -12.76 35.66
N ASP A 400 -19.39 -11.49 35.84
CA ASP A 400 -20.32 -10.37 35.97
C ASP A 400 -21.12 -10.15 34.69
N ARG A 401 -22.42 -10.49 34.74
CA ARG A 401 -23.36 -10.36 33.61
C ARG A 401 -23.57 -8.92 33.17
N GLY A 402 -23.50 -7.96 34.11
CA GLY A 402 -23.65 -6.54 33.80
C GLY A 402 -22.47 -6.04 32.99
N ALA A 403 -21.25 -6.41 33.41
CA ALA A 403 -20.02 -6.08 32.67
C ALA A 403 -19.99 -6.72 31.28
N ILE A 404 -20.40 -8.00 31.18
CA ILE A 404 -20.48 -8.71 29.89
C ILE A 404 -21.43 -8.00 28.94
N ARG A 405 -22.67 -7.70 29.40
CA ARG A 405 -23.64 -6.97 28.60
C ARG A 405 -23.11 -5.60 28.16
N ASP A 406 -22.56 -4.83 29.09
CA ASP A 406 -22.05 -3.50 28.78
C ASP A 406 -20.96 -3.54 27.72
N VAL A 407 -20.05 -4.54 27.75
CA VAL A 407 -18.97 -4.71 26.76
C VAL A 407 -19.53 -5.16 25.40
N LEU A 408 -20.45 -6.12 25.34
CA LEU A 408 -21.06 -6.53 24.07
C LEU A 408 -21.80 -5.36 23.40
N PHE A 409 -22.55 -4.58 24.15
CA PHE A 409 -23.21 -3.38 23.63
C PHE A 409 -22.23 -2.28 23.25
N ALA A 410 -21.14 -2.14 23.99
CA ALA A 410 -20.08 -1.21 23.63
C ALA A 410 -19.37 -1.64 22.32
N THR A 411 -19.15 -2.94 22.14
CA THR A 411 -18.58 -3.48 20.89
C THR A 411 -19.47 -3.16 19.71
N ALA A 412 -20.77 -3.45 19.79
CA ALA A 412 -21.71 -3.10 18.71
C ALA A 412 -21.78 -1.58 18.45
N SER A 413 -21.57 -0.76 19.47
CA SER A 413 -21.57 0.71 19.34
C SER A 413 -20.30 1.26 18.68
N LEU A 414 -19.33 0.42 18.32
CA LEU A 414 -18.20 0.79 17.47
C LEU A 414 -18.64 0.97 16.01
N SER A 415 -19.73 0.33 15.60
CA SER A 415 -20.25 0.42 14.24
C SER A 415 -20.59 1.86 13.87
N ARG A 416 -20.25 2.24 12.66
CA ARG A 416 -20.49 3.56 12.10
C ARG A 416 -20.95 3.40 10.66
N MET A 417 -21.89 4.20 10.26
CA MET A 417 -22.31 4.26 8.87
C MET A 417 -21.67 5.48 8.22
#